data_21ab684f6c78f06f0944400391631b2b
#
_entry.id   21ab684f6c78f06f0944400391631b2b
#
_cell.length_a   1.000
_cell.length_b   1.000
_cell.length_c   1.000
_cell.angle_alpha   90.00
_cell.angle_beta   90.00
_cell.angle_gamma   90.00
#
_symmetry.space_group_name_H-M   'P 1'
#
loop_
_entity.id
_entity.type
_entity.pdbx_description
1 polymer ?
#
loop_
_entity_poly.entity_id
_entity_poly.type
_entity_poly.pdbx_seq_one_letter_code
_entity_poly.pdbx_strand_id
1 'polypeptide(L)'
;NRHNHDLEVLTVGNYADAAYIYMKVLKENPEKAEAAYEHFLRNGGEGCGEKLAYIDEVGNVYASQHLKTELGNIRERRFNDIWNGDNDFLWKLRNRESLFRGKCVECRFLEICRGGSRARALAVYDDFGAPDPSCYLTEGEIIKPVHEEAQHD
;
A
#
# COMPACT_ATOMS: atom_id res chain seq x y z
N ASN A 1 -28.85 15.61 -24.56
CA ASN A 1 -28.05 16.60 -23.81
C ASN A 1 -27.39 15.91 -22.64
N ARG A 2 -26.16 15.44 -22.83
CA ARG A 2 -25.34 14.98 -21.70
C ARG A 2 -24.80 16.24 -21.05
N HIS A 3 -25.28 16.54 -19.86
CA HIS A 3 -24.66 17.54 -19.02
C HIS A 3 -23.25 17.03 -18.69
N ASN A 4 -22.24 17.70 -19.25
CA ASN A 4 -20.87 17.53 -18.90
C ASN A 4 -20.71 18.13 -17.48
N HIS A 5 -20.91 17.30 -16.47
CA HIS A 5 -20.55 17.67 -15.12
C HIS A 5 -19.05 17.43 -15.02
N ASP A 6 -18.28 18.48 -14.78
CA ASP A 6 -16.87 18.38 -14.37
C ASP A 6 -16.84 17.71 -12.98
N LEU A 7 -16.99 16.40 -12.98
CA LEU A 7 -16.95 15.59 -11.78
C LEU A 7 -15.51 15.10 -11.58
N GLU A 8 -14.87 15.60 -10.54
CA GLU A 8 -13.61 15.03 -10.08
C GLU A 8 -13.91 13.80 -9.22
N VAL A 9 -13.35 12.67 -9.58
CA VAL A 9 -13.46 11.42 -8.82
C VAL A 9 -12.10 11.10 -8.19
N LEU A 10 -12.09 11.13 -6.86
CA LEU A 10 -10.90 10.76 -6.07
C LEU A 10 -11.13 9.40 -5.44
N THR A 11 -10.18 8.49 -5.62
CA THR A 11 -10.13 7.22 -4.89
C THR A 11 -9.13 7.32 -3.76
N VAL A 12 -9.50 6.87 -2.57
CA VAL A 12 -8.66 6.97 -1.38
C VAL A 12 -8.56 5.59 -0.71
N GLY A 13 -7.33 5.22 -0.34
CA GLY A 13 -7.08 4.03 0.48
C GLY A 13 -7.17 2.70 -0.26
N ASN A 14 -7.41 2.66 -1.57
CA ASN A 14 -7.24 1.45 -2.37
C ASN A 14 -5.93 1.50 -3.15
N TYR A 15 -4.93 0.84 -2.64
CA TYR A 15 -3.56 0.91 -3.18
C TYR A 15 -3.38 0.08 -4.46
N ALA A 16 -4.34 -0.81 -4.80
CA ALA A 16 -4.38 -1.51 -6.08
C ALA A 16 -4.63 -0.57 -7.27
N ASP A 17 -5.23 0.60 -7.02
CA ASP A 17 -5.49 1.61 -8.05
C ASP A 17 -4.19 2.10 -8.72
N ALA A 18 -3.09 2.19 -7.98
CA ALA A 18 -1.79 2.55 -8.54
C ALA A 18 -1.33 1.55 -9.62
N ALA A 19 -1.51 0.25 -9.36
CA ALA A 19 -1.19 -0.80 -10.31
C ALA A 19 -2.11 -0.75 -11.55
N TYR A 20 -3.41 -0.54 -11.32
CA TYR A 20 -4.39 -0.41 -12.41
C TYR A 20 -4.08 0.80 -13.31
N ILE A 21 -3.82 1.95 -12.70
CA ILE A 21 -3.47 3.17 -13.45
C ILE A 21 -2.18 2.97 -14.23
N TYR A 22 -1.16 2.34 -13.61
CA TYR A 22 0.09 2.03 -14.30
C TYR A 22 -0.14 1.14 -15.53
N MET A 23 -0.91 0.04 -15.40
CA MET A 23 -1.26 -0.82 -16.53
C MET A 23 -1.97 -0.07 -17.64
N LYS A 24 -2.86 0.85 -17.29
CA LYS A 24 -3.56 1.70 -18.25
C LYS A 24 -2.60 2.65 -18.97
N VAL A 25 -1.70 3.31 -18.24
CA VAL A 25 -0.67 4.18 -18.83
C VAL A 25 0.24 3.37 -19.75
N LEU A 26 0.70 2.19 -19.33
CA LEU A 26 1.55 1.32 -20.15
C LEU A 26 0.89 0.94 -21.47
N LYS A 27 -0.42 0.73 -21.49
CA LYS A 27 -1.19 0.39 -22.68
C LYS A 27 -1.49 1.58 -23.60
N GLU A 28 -1.85 2.73 -23.02
CA GLU A 28 -2.36 3.89 -23.76
C GLU A 28 -1.27 4.92 -24.11
N ASN A 29 -0.24 5.03 -23.26
CA ASN A 29 0.86 5.99 -23.38
C ASN A 29 2.17 5.37 -22.87
N PRO A 30 2.73 4.37 -23.58
CA PRO A 30 3.89 3.61 -23.10
C PRO A 30 5.12 4.49 -22.82
N GLU A 31 5.27 5.61 -23.53
CA GLU A 31 6.35 6.57 -23.30
C GLU A 31 6.30 7.27 -21.93
N LYS A 32 5.15 7.22 -21.25
CA LYS A 32 4.95 7.76 -19.89
C LYS A 32 4.97 6.68 -18.80
N ALA A 33 5.06 5.43 -19.19
CA ALA A 33 4.92 4.31 -18.24
C ALA A 33 6.01 4.32 -17.17
N GLU A 34 7.26 4.58 -17.56
CA GLU A 34 8.38 4.67 -16.61
C GLU A 34 8.17 5.79 -15.59
N ALA A 35 7.81 6.99 -16.04
CA ALA A 35 7.55 8.12 -15.15
C ALA A 35 6.36 7.85 -14.20
N ALA A 36 5.32 7.16 -14.67
CA ALA A 36 4.19 6.75 -13.85
C ALA A 36 4.61 5.72 -12.80
N TYR A 37 5.40 4.72 -13.17
CA TYR A 37 5.94 3.73 -12.25
C TYR A 37 6.77 4.36 -11.15
N GLU A 38 7.72 5.20 -11.51
CA GLU A 38 8.55 6.00 -10.60
C GLU A 38 7.72 6.85 -9.61
N HIS A 39 6.64 7.46 -10.12
CA HIS A 39 5.73 8.23 -9.29
C HIS A 39 5.05 7.35 -8.23
N PHE A 40 4.53 6.19 -8.63
CA PHE A 40 3.88 5.25 -7.70
C PHE A 40 4.87 4.59 -6.76
N LEU A 41 6.09 4.33 -7.18
CA LEU A 41 7.14 3.80 -6.32
C LEU A 41 7.45 4.74 -5.14
N ARG A 42 7.48 6.05 -5.41
CA ARG A 42 7.72 7.08 -4.37
C ARG A 42 6.52 7.37 -3.48
N ASN A 43 5.31 7.37 -4.05
CA ASN A 43 4.10 7.85 -3.40
C ASN A 43 3.06 6.76 -3.14
N GLY A 44 3.22 5.57 -3.69
CA GLY A 44 2.28 4.47 -3.56
C GLY A 44 2.38 3.73 -2.23
N GLY A 45 1.46 2.79 -2.06
CA GLY A 45 1.38 1.93 -0.90
C GLY A 45 0.89 2.61 0.37
N GLU A 46 0.62 1.80 1.39
CA GLU A 46 0.19 2.27 2.70
C GLU A 46 1.39 2.77 3.53
N GLY A 47 1.34 4.01 3.97
CA GLY A 47 2.41 4.66 4.75
C GLY A 47 2.39 4.37 6.25
N CYS A 48 1.52 3.49 6.73
CA CYS A 48 1.37 3.16 8.15
C CYS A 48 2.67 2.66 8.77
N GLY A 49 3.05 3.25 9.91
CA GLY A 49 4.25 2.88 10.66
C GLY A 49 5.57 3.35 10.03
N GLU A 50 5.53 4.00 8.85
CA GLU A 50 6.70 4.53 8.15
C GLU A 50 6.60 6.04 7.92
N LYS A 51 5.55 6.47 7.21
CA LYS A 51 5.31 7.85 6.80
C LYS A 51 4.17 8.51 7.58
N LEU A 52 3.31 7.70 8.20
CA LEU A 52 2.10 8.12 8.91
C LEU A 52 2.07 7.55 10.31
N ALA A 53 1.64 8.39 11.24
CA ALA A 53 1.21 8.03 12.60
C ALA A 53 -0.14 8.69 12.88
N TYR A 54 -0.88 8.14 13.82
CA TYR A 54 -2.08 8.74 14.37
C TYR A 54 -1.93 8.90 15.89
N ILE A 55 -2.38 10.02 16.41
CA ILE A 55 -2.39 10.31 17.86
C ILE A 55 -3.82 10.66 18.22
N ASP A 56 -4.38 9.98 19.23
CA ASP A 56 -5.72 10.23 19.71
C ASP A 56 -5.77 11.41 20.71
N GLU A 57 -6.98 11.76 21.16
CA GLU A 57 -7.22 12.89 22.05
C GLU A 57 -6.67 12.72 23.47
N VAL A 58 -6.31 11.50 23.86
CA VAL A 58 -5.69 11.21 25.15
C VAL A 58 -4.17 11.01 25.05
N GLY A 59 -3.63 11.10 23.82
CA GLY A 59 -2.19 11.07 23.56
C GLY A 59 -1.63 9.72 23.18
N ASN A 60 -2.46 8.69 22.98
CA ASN A 60 -1.99 7.39 22.50
C ASN A 60 -1.57 7.47 21.03
N VAL A 61 -0.47 6.81 20.73
CA VAL A 61 0.13 6.77 19.38
C VAL A 61 -0.18 5.45 18.71
N TYR A 62 -0.59 5.51 17.44
CA TYR A 62 -0.90 4.38 16.58
C TYR A 62 -0.17 4.53 15.25
N ALA A 63 0.04 3.43 14.54
CA ALA A 63 0.62 3.46 13.21
C ALA A 63 -0.34 4.05 12.14
N SER A 64 -1.65 4.01 12.38
CA SER A 64 -2.70 4.70 11.64
C SER A 64 -4.00 4.72 12.45
N GLN A 65 -4.96 5.52 12.02
CA GLN A 65 -6.30 5.59 12.62
C GLN A 65 -7.10 4.26 12.55
N HIS A 66 -6.70 3.35 11.67
CA HIS A 66 -7.39 2.07 11.45
C HIS A 66 -6.71 0.88 12.14
N LEU A 67 -5.50 1.05 12.63
CA LEU A 67 -4.75 0.04 13.36
C LEU A 67 -4.88 0.29 14.86
N LYS A 68 -5.43 -0.69 15.58
CA LYS A 68 -5.78 -0.54 17.00
C LYS A 68 -4.64 -0.85 17.98
N THR A 69 -3.48 -1.26 17.47
CA THR A 69 -2.32 -1.53 18.31
C THR A 69 -1.70 -0.23 18.77
N GLU A 70 -1.78 0.05 20.06
CA GLU A 70 -1.14 1.20 20.69
C GLU A 70 0.39 1.01 20.72
N LEU A 71 1.11 2.05 20.34
CA LEU A 71 2.57 2.07 20.30
C LEU A 71 3.17 2.73 21.56
N GLY A 72 2.38 3.52 22.26
CA GLY A 72 2.73 4.27 23.46
C GLY A 72 1.97 5.57 23.57
N ASN A 73 2.25 6.39 24.61
CA ASN A 73 1.55 7.64 24.86
C ASN A 73 2.54 8.82 24.93
N ILE A 74 2.24 9.90 24.19
CA ILE A 74 3.10 11.10 24.13
C ILE A 74 3.14 11.91 25.43
N ARG A 75 2.24 11.65 26.35
CA ARG A 75 2.27 12.26 27.70
C ARG A 75 3.27 11.58 28.63
N GLU A 76 3.67 10.34 28.32
CA GLU A 76 4.59 9.53 29.10
C GLU A 76 5.98 9.47 28.49
N ARG A 77 6.07 9.46 27.15
CA ARG A 77 7.31 9.32 26.39
C ARG A 77 7.30 10.26 25.19
N ARG A 78 8.48 10.73 24.77
CA ARG A 78 8.61 11.56 23.56
C ARG A 78 8.18 10.74 22.33
N PHE A 79 7.50 11.36 21.38
CA PHE A 79 7.09 10.72 20.13
C PHE A 79 8.26 10.02 19.42
N ASN A 80 9.42 10.66 19.36
CA ASN A 80 10.62 10.08 18.75
C ASN A 80 11.04 8.75 19.39
N ASP A 81 10.91 8.63 20.73
CA ASP A 81 11.30 7.44 21.49
C ASP A 81 10.27 6.31 21.30
N ILE A 82 9.00 6.66 21.08
CA ILE A 82 7.94 5.70 20.74
C ILE A 82 8.13 5.22 19.29
N TRP A 83 8.34 6.15 18.36
CA TRP A 83 8.38 5.86 16.93
C TRP A 83 9.63 5.14 16.47
N ASN A 84 10.77 5.43 17.07
CA ASN A 84 12.05 4.80 16.75
C ASN A 84 12.50 3.76 17.79
N GLY A 85 11.67 3.52 18.81
CA GLY A 85 11.91 2.49 19.82
C GLY A 85 11.72 1.09 19.27
N ASP A 86 12.10 0.11 20.07
CA ASP A 86 11.90 -1.30 19.79
C ASP A 86 10.43 -1.65 20.01
N ASN A 87 9.71 -1.89 18.92
CA ASN A 87 8.29 -2.24 18.90
C ASN A 87 8.01 -3.24 17.78
N ASP A 88 7.61 -4.44 18.16
CA ASP A 88 7.34 -5.55 17.23
C ASP A 88 6.31 -5.21 16.16
N PHE A 89 5.29 -4.42 16.51
CA PHE A 89 4.26 -4.06 15.54
C PHE A 89 4.77 -3.07 14.49
N LEU A 90 5.55 -2.07 14.91
CA LEU A 90 6.24 -1.17 13.98
C LEU A 90 7.25 -1.91 13.12
N TRP A 91 7.97 -2.87 13.70
CA TRP A 91 8.89 -3.71 12.94
C TRP A 91 8.14 -4.48 11.84
N LYS A 92 7.02 -5.12 12.15
CA LYS A 92 6.17 -5.82 11.15
C LYS A 92 5.68 -4.88 10.05
N LEU A 93 5.28 -3.66 10.38
CA LEU A 93 4.83 -2.67 9.39
C LEU A 93 5.97 -2.22 8.47
N ARG A 94 7.17 -2.05 8.99
CA ARG A 94 8.36 -1.61 8.24
C ARG A 94 9.00 -2.71 7.42
N ASN A 95 8.82 -3.97 7.83
CA ASN A 95 9.35 -5.15 7.16
C ASN A 95 8.22 -6.03 6.57
N ARG A 96 7.08 -5.42 6.25
CA ARG A 96 5.85 -6.10 5.84
C ARG A 96 6.01 -7.04 4.66
N GLU A 97 6.90 -6.73 3.74
CA GLU A 97 7.10 -7.50 2.52
C GLU A 97 7.56 -8.93 2.80
N SER A 98 8.39 -9.13 3.83
CA SER A 98 8.83 -10.45 4.26
C SER A 98 7.73 -11.31 4.88
N LEU A 99 6.59 -10.72 5.21
CA LEU A 99 5.47 -11.37 5.88
C LEU A 99 4.31 -11.69 4.93
N PHE A 100 4.36 -11.23 3.68
CA PHE A 100 3.26 -11.41 2.73
C PHE A 100 3.05 -12.87 2.35
N ARG A 101 1.81 -13.19 2.04
CA ARG A 101 1.32 -14.50 1.59
C ARG A 101 0.37 -14.36 0.41
N GLY A 102 -0.02 -15.51 -0.14
CA GLY A 102 -0.97 -15.58 -1.24
C GLY A 102 -0.50 -14.77 -2.45
N LYS A 103 -1.44 -14.17 -3.17
CA LYS A 103 -1.17 -13.48 -4.44
C LYS A 103 -0.16 -12.31 -4.36
N CYS A 104 0.09 -11.76 -3.17
CA CYS A 104 1.04 -10.67 -3.01
C CYS A 104 2.50 -11.12 -3.21
N VAL A 105 2.84 -12.37 -2.92
CA VAL A 105 4.22 -12.89 -3.01
C VAL A 105 4.74 -12.87 -4.45
N GLU A 106 3.88 -13.16 -5.42
CA GLU A 106 4.22 -13.21 -6.84
C GLU A 106 3.77 -11.97 -7.62
N CYS A 107 3.24 -10.97 -6.91
CA CYS A 107 2.65 -9.80 -7.54
C CYS A 107 3.73 -8.84 -8.08
N ARG A 108 3.77 -8.65 -9.41
CA ARG A 108 4.68 -7.72 -10.08
C ARG A 108 4.51 -6.25 -9.66
N PHE A 109 3.40 -5.92 -9.01
CA PHE A 109 3.11 -4.58 -8.52
C PHE A 109 3.35 -4.41 -7.03
N LEU A 110 4.00 -5.38 -6.37
CA LEU A 110 4.20 -5.34 -4.93
C LEU A 110 4.94 -4.07 -4.48
N GLU A 111 5.93 -3.64 -5.22
CA GLU A 111 6.73 -2.44 -4.90
C GLU A 111 5.90 -1.15 -4.87
N ILE A 112 4.92 -1.01 -5.79
CA ILE A 112 4.07 0.18 -5.86
C ILE A 112 2.81 0.09 -4.99
N CYS A 113 2.24 -1.12 -4.82
CA CYS A 113 1.06 -1.35 -3.99
C CYS A 113 1.41 -1.59 -2.52
N ARG A 114 2.58 -2.20 -2.24
CA ARG A 114 3.09 -2.58 -0.90
C ARG A 114 2.11 -3.43 -0.10
N GLY A 115 1.35 -4.30 -0.82
CA GLY A 115 0.40 -5.22 -0.25
C GLY A 115 -0.94 -4.60 0.17
N GLY A 116 -1.16 -3.32 -0.09
CA GLY A 116 -2.40 -2.62 0.29
C GLY A 116 -2.55 -2.40 1.79
N SER A 117 -3.77 -2.29 2.30
CA SER A 117 -4.04 -1.97 3.69
C SER A 117 -3.89 -3.16 4.64
N ARG A 118 -2.93 -3.04 5.55
CA ARG A 118 -2.73 -4.03 6.62
C ARG A 118 -3.87 -4.04 7.63
N ALA A 119 -4.49 -2.88 7.84
CA ALA A 119 -5.66 -2.78 8.71
C ALA A 119 -6.85 -3.61 8.18
N ARG A 120 -7.09 -3.58 6.85
CA ARG A 120 -8.15 -4.40 6.23
C ARG A 120 -7.81 -5.89 6.26
N ALA A 121 -6.56 -6.25 5.99
CA ALA A 121 -6.12 -7.65 6.06
C ALA A 121 -6.33 -8.22 7.46
N LEU A 122 -5.91 -7.51 8.51
CA LEU A 122 -6.15 -7.89 9.90
C LEU A 122 -7.64 -7.96 10.25
N ALA A 123 -8.43 -6.97 9.84
CA ALA A 123 -9.85 -6.92 10.18
C ALA A 123 -10.68 -8.05 9.55
N VAL A 124 -10.29 -8.52 8.36
CA VAL A 124 -11.06 -9.52 7.62
C VAL A 124 -10.52 -10.94 7.85
N TYR A 125 -9.22 -11.09 7.95
CA TYR A 125 -8.56 -12.41 7.97
C TYR A 125 -7.83 -12.73 9.28
N ASP A 126 -7.73 -11.75 10.18
CA ASP A 126 -6.87 -11.84 11.38
C ASP A 126 -5.41 -12.24 11.02
N ASP A 127 -4.98 -11.91 9.81
CA ASP A 127 -3.66 -12.23 9.28
C ASP A 127 -3.02 -10.98 8.66
N PHE A 128 -1.92 -10.54 9.26
CA PHE A 128 -1.14 -9.40 8.79
C PHE A 128 -0.54 -9.62 7.39
N GLY A 129 -0.19 -10.85 7.06
CA GLY A 129 0.43 -11.22 5.79
C GLY A 129 -0.57 -11.47 4.65
N ALA A 130 -1.85 -11.57 4.95
CA ALA A 130 -2.88 -11.83 3.94
C ALA A 130 -2.96 -10.70 2.90
N PRO A 131 -3.37 -10.99 1.65
CA PRO A 131 -3.68 -9.96 0.67
C PRO A 131 -4.76 -9.00 1.18
N ASP A 132 -4.66 -7.73 0.79
CA ASP A 132 -5.71 -6.76 1.07
C ASP A 132 -7.04 -7.23 0.43
N PRO A 133 -8.14 -7.38 1.20
CA PRO A 133 -9.42 -7.83 0.64
C PRO A 133 -10.02 -6.88 -0.41
N SER A 134 -9.57 -5.62 -0.46
CA SER A 134 -9.99 -4.68 -1.51
C SER A 134 -9.13 -4.74 -2.78
N CYS A 135 -8.14 -5.61 -2.84
CA CYS A 135 -7.36 -5.80 -4.06
C CYS A 135 -8.17 -6.57 -5.11
N TYR A 136 -8.65 -5.84 -6.11
CA TYR A 136 -9.46 -6.38 -7.23
C TYR A 136 -8.64 -6.91 -8.40
N LEU A 137 -7.31 -6.77 -8.38
CA LEU A 137 -6.45 -7.27 -9.44
C LEU A 137 -6.55 -8.80 -9.55
N THR A 138 -6.71 -9.28 -10.78
CA THR A 138 -6.78 -10.70 -11.10
C THR A 138 -5.40 -11.34 -11.13
N GLU A 139 -5.33 -12.66 -11.03
CA GLU A 139 -4.06 -13.40 -11.12
C GLU A 139 -3.34 -13.14 -12.46
N GLY A 140 -4.07 -13.08 -13.57
CA GLY A 140 -3.50 -12.77 -14.89
C GLY A 140 -2.88 -11.39 -15.00
N GLU A 141 -3.33 -10.43 -14.20
CA GLU A 141 -2.77 -9.07 -14.16
C GLU A 141 -1.53 -8.97 -13.28
N ILE A 142 -1.47 -9.75 -12.20
CA ILE A 142 -0.40 -9.65 -11.19
C ILE A 142 0.80 -10.53 -11.48
N ILE A 143 0.62 -11.66 -12.19
CA ILE A 143 1.72 -12.55 -12.55
C ILE A 143 2.40 -11.99 -13.80
N LYS A 144 3.72 -11.87 -13.78
CA LYS A 144 4.49 -11.53 -14.99
C LYS A 144 4.24 -12.62 -16.04
N PRO A 145 3.86 -12.28 -17.28
CA PRO A 145 3.90 -13.25 -18.35
C PRO A 145 5.35 -13.75 -18.49
N VAL A 146 5.51 -15.06 -18.59
CA VAL A 146 6.81 -15.77 -18.67
C VAL A 146 7.59 -15.40 -19.96
N HIS A 147 7.00 -14.58 -20.86
CA HIS A 147 7.52 -14.27 -22.20
C HIS A 147 7.52 -12.76 -22.53
N GLU A 148 8.19 -11.95 -21.74
CA GLU A 148 8.61 -10.61 -22.19
C GLU A 148 10.13 -10.39 -22.06
N GLU A 149 10.91 -11.47 -21.99
CA GLU A 149 12.35 -11.43 -22.18
C GLU A 149 12.72 -12.00 -23.54
N ALA A 150 12.45 -11.33 -24.62
CA ALA A 150 13.15 -11.51 -25.90
C ALA A 150 12.40 -10.78 -27.03
N GLN A 151 12.64 -9.51 -27.19
CA GLN A 151 12.64 -8.85 -28.50
C GLN A 151 13.30 -7.47 -28.36
N HIS A 152 14.61 -7.48 -28.13
CA HIS A 152 15.48 -6.42 -28.56
C HIS A 152 16.64 -7.10 -29.31
N ASP A 153 16.41 -7.27 -30.62
CA ASP A 153 17.44 -7.28 -31.65
C ASP A 153 17.35 -5.97 -32.43
#